data_c8456fd7ab44737bfd9c1cabbe3bb476
#
_entry.id   c8456fd7ab44737bfd9c1cabbe3bb476
#
_cell.length_a   1.000
_cell.length_b   1.000
_cell.length_c   1.000
_cell.angle_alpha   90.00
_cell.angle_beta   90.00
_cell.angle_gamma   90.00
#
_symmetry.space_group_name_H-M   'P 1'
#
loop_
_entity.id
_entity.type
_entity.pdbx_description
1 polymer ?
#
loop_
_entity_poly.entity_id
_entity_poly.type
_entity_poly.pdbx_seq_one_letter_code
_entity_poly.pdbx_strand_id
1 'polypeptide(L)'
;MIDMISAKAVILGAPFDAAKPLLEERGITVVTVDELRGGTSIDPVETAESDIALQQLTSGSTGSPKAVQITHENFYTNAYAMINRIKFSIEDDVMVSWLPLFHDMGMVGFLTVPMQVGAEVISITPMDFLRTPVLWAELMGKYGGTVTAAPNFAYSSWLVDSHRQRTGQSICPASDTCGTVPSRWILTRWMPSPRRARVSG
;
A
#
# COMPACT_ATOMS: atom_id res chain seq x y z
N MET A 1 -15.32 -7.24 14.15
CA MET A 1 -13.93 -7.14 13.66
C MET A 1 -12.93 -6.97 14.80
N ILE A 2 -13.07 -5.95 15.65
CA ILE A 2 -12.15 -5.70 16.80
C ILE A 2 -12.03 -6.96 17.69
N ASP A 3 -13.15 -7.55 18.05
CA ASP A 3 -13.19 -8.76 18.89
C ASP A 3 -12.53 -9.97 18.22
N MET A 4 -12.64 -10.08 16.91
CA MET A 4 -12.06 -11.19 16.14
C MET A 4 -10.53 -11.21 16.15
N ILE A 5 -9.91 -10.04 16.17
CA ILE A 5 -8.45 -9.90 16.21
C ILE A 5 -7.92 -9.67 17.63
N SER A 6 -8.80 -9.68 18.63
CA SER A 6 -8.44 -9.43 20.03
C SER A 6 -7.65 -8.13 20.22
N ALA A 7 -8.01 -7.08 19.48
CA ALA A 7 -7.31 -5.80 19.54
C ALA A 7 -7.35 -5.22 20.96
N LYS A 8 -6.19 -4.80 21.46
CA LYS A 8 -6.04 -4.18 22.79
C LYS A 8 -6.21 -2.67 22.74
N ALA A 9 -5.90 -2.08 21.59
CA ALA A 9 -6.04 -0.65 21.35
C ALA A 9 -6.45 -0.38 19.90
N VAL A 10 -7.05 0.78 19.67
CA VAL A 10 -7.42 1.28 18.34
C VAL A 10 -6.82 2.67 18.17
N ILE A 11 -6.15 2.88 17.06
CA ILE A 11 -5.66 4.21 16.66
C ILE A 11 -6.64 4.77 15.66
N LEU A 12 -7.19 5.94 15.93
CA LEU A 12 -8.11 6.65 15.05
C LEU A 12 -7.44 7.86 14.42
N GLY A 13 -7.73 8.08 13.15
CA GLY A 13 -7.39 9.30 12.43
C GLY A 13 -8.65 10.00 11.92
N ALA A 14 -8.61 11.31 11.71
CA ALA A 14 -9.73 12.04 11.16
C ALA A 14 -10.18 11.43 9.80
N PRO A 15 -11.49 11.32 9.53
CA PRO A 15 -12.64 11.83 10.29
C PRO A 15 -13.22 10.84 11.34
N PHE A 16 -12.51 9.75 11.65
CA PHE A 16 -13.03 8.67 12.50
C PHE A 16 -12.92 8.94 14.01
N ASP A 17 -12.33 10.07 14.40
CA ASP A 17 -12.14 10.45 15.82
C ASP A 17 -13.48 10.51 16.57
N ALA A 18 -14.57 10.83 15.89
CA ALA A 18 -15.92 10.83 16.45
C ALA A 18 -16.37 9.45 16.97
N ALA A 19 -15.74 8.37 16.57
CA ALA A 19 -16.04 7.02 17.06
C ALA A 19 -15.36 6.69 18.41
N LYS A 20 -14.45 7.55 18.90
CA LYS A 20 -13.69 7.32 20.13
C LYS A 20 -14.59 6.99 21.33
N PRO A 21 -15.61 7.80 21.69
CA PRO A 21 -16.46 7.52 22.84
C PRO A 21 -17.15 6.15 22.76
N LEU A 22 -17.67 5.80 21.58
CA LEU A 22 -18.37 4.53 21.35
C LEU A 22 -17.47 3.31 21.57
N LEU A 23 -16.19 3.42 21.23
CA LEU A 23 -15.22 2.34 21.40
C LEU A 23 -14.74 2.24 22.84
N GLU A 24 -14.57 3.38 23.52
CA GLU A 24 -14.20 3.44 24.94
C GLU A 24 -15.30 2.87 25.84
N GLU A 25 -16.58 3.12 25.55
CA GLU A 25 -17.73 2.50 26.23
C GLU A 25 -17.69 0.96 26.17
N ARG A 26 -17.06 0.40 25.13
CA ARG A 26 -16.85 -1.05 24.98
C ARG A 26 -15.59 -1.55 25.68
N GLY A 27 -14.91 -0.71 26.44
CA GLY A 27 -13.69 -1.04 27.17
C GLY A 27 -12.44 -1.18 26.27
N ILE A 28 -12.45 -0.57 25.09
CA ILE A 28 -11.32 -0.58 24.15
C ILE A 28 -10.47 0.67 24.38
N THR A 29 -9.18 0.52 24.54
CA THR A 29 -8.26 1.66 24.57
C THR A 29 -8.22 2.34 23.22
N VAL A 30 -8.55 3.62 23.16
CA VAL A 30 -8.56 4.39 21.92
C VAL A 30 -7.60 5.56 22.02
N VAL A 31 -6.74 5.69 20.99
CA VAL A 31 -5.79 6.80 20.86
C VAL A 31 -6.00 7.44 19.50
N THR A 32 -6.01 8.77 19.43
CA THR A 32 -6.05 9.47 18.15
C THR A 32 -4.66 9.72 17.60
N VAL A 33 -4.53 9.87 16.27
CA VAL A 33 -3.25 10.22 15.63
C VAL A 33 -2.68 11.52 16.20
N ASP A 34 -3.55 12.49 16.54
CA ASP A 34 -3.11 13.77 17.11
C ASP A 34 -2.56 13.62 18.54
N GLU A 35 -3.12 12.72 19.34
CA GLU A 35 -2.61 12.39 20.68
C GLU A 35 -1.22 11.71 20.63
N LEU A 36 -0.88 11.05 19.53
CA LEU A 36 0.44 10.42 19.34
C LEU A 36 1.52 11.42 18.90
N ARG A 37 1.14 12.62 18.49
CA ARG A 37 2.10 13.64 18.07
C ARG A 37 2.89 14.17 19.27
N GLY A 38 4.20 14.23 19.14
CA GLY A 38 5.10 14.75 20.18
C GLY A 38 5.39 13.76 21.31
N GLY A 39 5.05 12.49 21.13
CA GLY A 39 5.45 11.43 22.05
C GLY A 39 6.98 11.23 22.07
N THR A 40 7.49 10.65 23.16
CA THR A 40 8.89 10.26 23.27
C THR A 40 9.13 8.94 22.56
N SER A 41 10.34 8.77 21.99
CA SER A 41 10.75 7.47 21.45
C SER A 41 10.76 6.42 22.56
N ILE A 42 10.32 5.23 22.23
CA ILE A 42 10.44 4.05 23.09
C ILE A 42 11.50 3.11 22.50
N ASP A 43 12.11 2.31 23.36
CA ASP A 43 13.02 1.28 22.90
C ASP A 43 12.26 0.20 22.10
N PRO A 44 12.88 -0.39 21.07
CA PRO A 44 12.28 -1.49 20.33
C PRO A 44 11.94 -2.66 21.27
N VAL A 45 10.76 -3.24 21.07
CA VAL A 45 10.36 -4.46 21.79
C VAL A 45 10.95 -5.67 21.07
N GLU A 46 11.61 -6.53 21.81
CA GLU A 46 12.08 -7.81 21.26
C GLU A 46 10.88 -8.68 20.85
N THR A 47 10.94 -9.22 19.65
CA THR A 47 9.91 -10.08 19.07
C THR A 47 10.56 -11.35 18.53
N ALA A 48 9.85 -12.49 18.63
CA ALA A 48 10.27 -13.70 17.97
C ALA A 48 9.81 -13.72 16.50
N GLU A 49 10.51 -14.43 15.65
CA GLU A 49 10.13 -14.60 14.24
C GLU A 49 8.73 -15.22 14.07
N SER A 50 8.32 -16.04 15.03
CA SER A 50 6.99 -16.67 15.09
C SER A 50 5.87 -15.78 15.59
N ASP A 51 6.19 -14.60 16.15
CA ASP A 51 5.17 -13.68 16.66
C ASP A 51 4.38 -13.08 15.49
N ILE A 52 3.11 -12.77 15.75
CA ILE A 52 2.23 -12.18 14.75
C ILE A 52 2.61 -10.71 14.54
N ALA A 53 3.10 -10.40 13.34
CA ALA A 53 3.42 -9.03 12.94
C ALA A 53 2.19 -8.28 12.40
N LEU A 54 1.27 -8.98 11.73
CA LEU A 54 0.11 -8.40 11.07
C LEU A 54 -1.06 -9.37 11.06
N GLN A 55 -2.27 -8.84 11.26
CA GLN A 55 -3.52 -9.55 11.00
C GLN A 55 -4.29 -8.81 9.91
N GLN A 56 -4.35 -9.39 8.72
CA GLN A 56 -5.08 -8.83 7.59
C GLN A 56 -6.49 -9.40 7.53
N LEU A 57 -7.49 -8.51 7.63
CA LEU A 57 -8.88 -8.92 7.48
C LEU A 57 -9.24 -9.13 6.00
N THR A 58 -9.90 -10.23 5.71
CA THR A 58 -10.38 -10.57 4.36
C THR A 58 -11.87 -10.85 4.40
N SER A 59 -12.57 -10.61 3.28
CA SER A 59 -14.02 -10.87 3.17
C SER A 59 -14.41 -12.36 3.26
N GLY A 60 -13.43 -13.26 3.19
CA GLY A 60 -13.66 -14.70 3.21
C GLY A 60 -14.50 -15.20 2.03
N SER A 61 -14.10 -16.25 1.37
CA SER A 61 -14.86 -16.86 0.26
C SER A 61 -16.20 -17.48 0.71
N THR A 62 -16.38 -17.69 2.01
CA THR A 62 -17.58 -18.29 2.62
C THR A 62 -18.54 -17.24 3.22
N GLY A 63 -18.30 -15.94 2.97
CA GLY A 63 -19.11 -14.85 3.51
C GLY A 63 -18.78 -14.44 4.95
N SER A 64 -18.02 -15.23 5.70
CA SER A 64 -17.53 -14.84 7.04
C SER A 64 -16.15 -14.19 6.93
N PRO A 65 -15.94 -13.01 7.55
CA PRO A 65 -14.63 -12.37 7.59
C PRO A 65 -13.59 -13.30 8.23
N LYS A 66 -12.36 -13.28 7.71
CA LYS A 66 -11.23 -14.02 8.28
C LYS A 66 -10.10 -13.05 8.57
N ALA A 67 -9.38 -13.29 9.68
CA ALA A 67 -8.14 -12.61 9.99
C ALA A 67 -6.98 -13.52 9.58
N VAL A 68 -6.27 -13.16 8.53
CA VAL A 68 -5.04 -13.85 8.12
C VAL A 68 -3.92 -13.39 9.02
N GLN A 69 -3.31 -14.33 9.73
CA GLN A 69 -2.20 -14.06 10.64
C GLN A 69 -0.88 -14.19 9.87
N ILE A 70 -0.07 -13.17 9.95
CA ILE A 70 1.23 -13.07 9.26
C ILE A 70 2.29 -12.86 10.34
N THR A 71 3.24 -13.77 10.44
CA THR A 71 4.34 -13.68 11.39
C THR A 71 5.44 -12.75 10.88
N HIS A 72 6.37 -12.35 11.75
CA HIS A 72 7.57 -11.61 11.36
C HIS A 72 8.38 -12.36 10.31
N GLU A 73 8.55 -13.67 10.45
CA GLU A 73 9.22 -14.55 9.46
C GLU A 73 8.51 -14.52 8.10
N ASN A 74 7.18 -14.66 8.07
CA ASN A 74 6.41 -14.61 6.83
C ASN A 74 6.62 -13.27 6.12
N PHE A 75 6.59 -12.19 6.89
CA PHE A 75 6.74 -10.83 6.39
C PHE A 75 8.12 -10.62 5.78
N TYR A 76 9.17 -10.97 6.53
CA TYR A 76 10.55 -10.87 6.09
C TYR A 76 10.81 -11.71 4.84
N THR A 77 10.40 -12.97 4.84
CA THR A 77 10.59 -13.90 3.71
C THR A 77 9.93 -13.37 2.44
N ASN A 78 8.70 -12.84 2.57
CA ASN A 78 7.97 -12.29 1.42
C ASN A 78 8.65 -11.01 0.90
N ALA A 79 9.01 -10.08 1.79
CA ALA A 79 9.70 -8.85 1.44
C ALA A 79 11.03 -9.13 0.72
N TYR A 80 11.83 -10.04 1.28
CA TYR A 80 13.10 -10.46 0.70
C TYR A 80 12.91 -11.06 -0.71
N ALA A 81 11.92 -11.92 -0.88
CA ALA A 81 11.60 -12.51 -2.18
C ALA A 81 11.18 -11.45 -3.21
N MET A 82 10.37 -10.46 -2.81
CA MET A 82 9.96 -9.36 -3.70
C MET A 82 11.16 -8.51 -4.12
N ILE A 83 11.97 -8.06 -3.17
CA ILE A 83 13.14 -7.21 -3.40
C ILE A 83 14.11 -7.90 -4.37
N ASN A 84 14.42 -9.17 -4.13
CA ASN A 84 15.33 -9.93 -4.99
C ASN A 84 14.72 -10.16 -6.38
N ARG A 85 13.42 -10.44 -6.46
CA ARG A 85 12.75 -10.69 -7.74
C ARG A 85 12.79 -9.51 -8.68
N ILE A 86 12.61 -8.30 -8.14
CA ILE A 86 12.64 -7.07 -8.93
C ILE A 86 14.04 -6.45 -9.01
N LYS A 87 15.03 -7.05 -8.32
CA LYS A 87 16.40 -6.53 -8.21
C LYS A 87 16.40 -5.07 -7.72
N PHE A 88 15.64 -4.82 -6.67
CA PHE A 88 15.49 -3.49 -6.09
C PHE A 88 16.82 -2.96 -5.57
N SER A 89 17.13 -1.71 -5.91
CA SER A 89 18.29 -0.96 -5.41
C SER A 89 17.79 0.22 -4.57
N ILE A 90 18.22 0.31 -3.32
CA ILE A 90 17.83 1.43 -2.43
C ILE A 90 18.35 2.78 -2.96
N GLU A 91 19.46 2.75 -3.68
CA GLU A 91 20.14 3.96 -4.19
C GLU A 91 19.52 4.46 -5.49
N ASP A 92 18.96 3.56 -6.31
CA ASP A 92 18.51 3.86 -7.67
C ASP A 92 16.98 3.81 -7.84
N ASP A 93 16.28 3.12 -6.94
CA ASP A 93 14.85 2.86 -7.11
C ASP A 93 14.00 3.75 -6.21
N VAL A 94 12.98 4.37 -6.80
CA VAL A 94 11.94 5.15 -6.13
C VAL A 94 10.60 4.48 -6.33
N MET A 95 9.89 4.22 -5.25
CA MET A 95 8.57 3.60 -5.29
C MET A 95 7.48 4.67 -5.36
N VAL A 96 6.52 4.50 -6.27
CA VAL A 96 5.38 5.41 -6.38
C VAL A 96 4.08 4.62 -6.29
N SER A 97 3.19 4.99 -5.36
CA SER A 97 1.96 4.24 -5.11
C SER A 97 0.77 5.14 -4.82
N TRP A 98 -0.39 4.73 -5.29
CA TRP A 98 -1.71 5.22 -4.92
C TRP A 98 -2.56 4.14 -4.24
N LEU A 99 -1.98 2.95 -4.01
CA LEU A 99 -2.71 1.80 -3.48
C LEU A 99 -3.18 2.05 -2.04
N PRO A 100 -4.40 1.61 -1.68
CA PRO A 100 -4.90 1.74 -0.33
C PRO A 100 -4.08 0.91 0.65
N LEU A 101 -3.69 1.52 1.77
CA LEU A 101 -2.89 0.85 2.80
C LEU A 101 -3.67 -0.17 3.65
N PHE A 102 -4.99 -0.25 3.49
CA PHE A 102 -5.80 -1.30 4.10
C PHE A 102 -5.91 -2.57 3.24
N HIS A 103 -5.28 -2.60 2.07
CA HIS A 103 -5.18 -3.75 1.18
C HIS A 103 -3.75 -4.29 1.17
N ASP A 104 -3.60 -5.61 1.08
CA ASP A 104 -2.31 -6.32 1.14
C ASP A 104 -1.25 -5.74 0.17
N MET A 105 -1.61 -5.47 -1.08
CA MET A 105 -0.68 -4.92 -2.06
C MET A 105 -0.14 -3.54 -1.65
N GLY A 106 -0.99 -2.65 -1.12
CA GLY A 106 -0.57 -1.34 -0.62
C GLY A 106 0.21 -1.46 0.68
N MET A 107 -0.32 -2.19 1.65
CA MET A 107 0.30 -2.34 2.97
C MET A 107 1.64 -3.08 2.88
N VAL A 108 1.67 -4.25 2.26
CA VAL A 108 2.88 -5.07 2.20
C VAL A 108 3.87 -4.48 1.20
N GLY A 109 3.42 -4.24 -0.04
CA GLY A 109 4.32 -3.85 -1.13
C GLY A 109 4.83 -2.41 -1.05
N PHE A 110 4.00 -1.46 -0.59
CA PHE A 110 4.32 -0.03 -0.67
C PHE A 110 4.36 0.70 0.68
N LEU A 111 4.14 0.01 1.79
CA LEU A 111 4.40 0.55 3.12
C LEU A 111 5.48 -0.27 3.82
N THR A 112 5.26 -1.57 4.00
CA THR A 112 6.13 -2.36 4.87
C THR A 112 7.45 -2.74 4.21
N VAL A 113 7.45 -3.15 2.94
CA VAL A 113 8.70 -3.46 2.22
C VAL A 113 9.63 -2.26 2.18
N PRO A 114 9.20 -1.07 1.73
CA PRO A 114 10.09 0.10 1.74
C PRO A 114 10.54 0.50 3.15
N MET A 115 9.70 0.36 4.18
CA MET A 115 10.10 0.63 5.57
C MET A 115 11.22 -0.30 6.04
N GLN A 116 11.19 -1.59 5.66
CA GLN A 116 12.21 -2.56 6.05
C GLN A 116 13.59 -2.28 5.43
N VAL A 117 13.62 -1.71 4.25
CA VAL A 117 14.87 -1.45 3.51
C VAL A 117 15.29 0.02 3.48
N GLY A 118 14.46 0.93 4.01
CA GLY A 118 14.74 2.37 3.97
C GLY A 118 14.58 2.99 2.58
N ALA A 119 13.67 2.44 1.74
CA ALA A 119 13.45 2.93 0.39
C ALA A 119 12.58 4.19 0.35
N GLU A 120 12.83 5.05 -0.65
CA GLU A 120 12.00 6.21 -0.90
C GLU A 120 10.64 5.80 -1.49
N VAL A 121 9.57 6.36 -0.92
CA VAL A 121 8.19 6.13 -1.37
C VAL A 121 7.46 7.44 -1.56
N ILE A 122 6.93 7.64 -2.75
CA ILE A 122 5.99 8.72 -3.07
C ILE A 122 4.58 8.12 -3.06
N SER A 123 3.77 8.56 -2.12
CA SER A 123 2.41 8.04 -1.95
C SER A 123 1.35 9.11 -2.15
N ILE A 124 0.29 8.77 -2.85
CA ILE A 124 -0.95 9.55 -2.95
C ILE A 124 -2.14 8.70 -2.52
N THR A 125 -3.26 9.34 -2.23
CA THR A 125 -4.44 8.59 -1.82
C THR A 125 -5.13 7.93 -3.03
N PRO A 126 -5.87 6.82 -2.83
CA PRO A 126 -6.71 6.25 -3.89
C PRO A 126 -7.70 7.26 -4.48
N MET A 127 -8.18 8.21 -3.67
CA MET A 127 -9.11 9.25 -4.11
C MET A 127 -8.45 10.25 -5.05
N ASP A 128 -7.19 10.60 -4.81
CA ASP A 128 -6.43 11.50 -5.70
C ASP A 128 -6.21 10.83 -7.06
N PHE A 129 -5.86 9.54 -7.06
CA PHE A 129 -5.77 8.76 -8.29
C PHE A 129 -7.11 8.69 -9.04
N LEU A 130 -8.23 8.43 -8.35
CA LEU A 130 -9.55 8.35 -9.00
C LEU A 130 -10.00 9.69 -9.58
N ARG A 131 -9.63 10.81 -8.95
CA ARG A 131 -9.94 12.16 -9.46
C ARG A 131 -9.09 12.52 -10.68
N THR A 132 -7.82 12.13 -10.66
CA THR A 132 -6.84 12.53 -11.67
C THR A 132 -5.84 11.40 -11.89
N PRO A 133 -6.20 10.36 -12.69
CA PRO A 133 -5.33 9.20 -12.91
C PRO A 133 -3.95 9.55 -13.50
N VAL A 134 -3.85 10.64 -14.24
CA VAL A 134 -2.60 11.15 -14.81
C VAL A 134 -1.61 11.58 -13.73
N LEU A 135 -2.08 12.04 -12.56
CA LEU A 135 -1.22 12.45 -11.44
C LEU A 135 -0.22 11.34 -11.06
N TRP A 136 -0.64 10.08 -11.14
CA TRP A 136 0.25 8.95 -10.87
C TRP A 136 1.46 8.93 -11.83
N ALA A 137 1.24 9.09 -13.13
CA ALA A 137 2.32 9.13 -14.11
C ALA A 137 3.18 10.42 -13.98
N GLU A 138 2.57 11.55 -13.64
CA GLU A 138 3.28 12.80 -13.37
C GLU A 138 4.25 12.64 -12.18
N LEU A 139 3.82 11.97 -11.12
CA LEU A 139 4.67 11.68 -9.97
C LEU A 139 5.81 10.70 -10.31
N MET A 140 5.52 9.66 -11.13
CA MET A 140 6.56 8.79 -11.65
C MET A 140 7.63 9.59 -12.41
N GLY A 141 7.22 10.51 -13.30
CA GLY A 141 8.14 11.35 -14.03
C GLY A 141 8.89 12.36 -13.16
N LYS A 142 8.18 13.03 -12.23
CA LYS A 142 8.73 14.09 -11.38
C LYS A 142 9.78 13.59 -10.41
N TYR A 143 9.54 12.41 -9.79
CA TYR A 143 10.40 11.85 -8.76
C TYR A 143 11.31 10.72 -9.26
N GLY A 144 11.33 10.48 -10.58
CA GLY A 144 12.12 9.38 -11.13
C GLY A 144 11.64 8.00 -10.67
N GLY A 145 10.32 7.84 -10.46
CA GLY A 145 9.74 6.59 -9.98
C GLY A 145 10.09 5.41 -10.89
N THR A 146 10.60 4.33 -10.32
CA THR A 146 11.04 3.13 -11.04
C THR A 146 10.20 1.92 -10.70
N VAL A 147 9.58 1.91 -9.51
CA VAL A 147 8.77 0.78 -9.03
C VAL A 147 7.36 1.24 -8.70
N THR A 148 6.39 0.58 -9.29
CA THR A 148 4.97 0.80 -9.01
C THR A 148 4.17 -0.47 -9.28
N ALA A 149 2.98 -0.57 -8.69
CA ALA A 149 2.03 -1.63 -8.99
C ALA A 149 0.60 -1.10 -8.95
N ALA A 150 -0.26 -1.68 -9.77
CA ALA A 150 -1.66 -1.33 -9.77
C ALA A 150 -2.52 -2.46 -10.37
N PRO A 151 -3.82 -2.52 -10.04
CA PRO A 151 -4.77 -3.36 -10.74
C PRO A 151 -4.90 -2.96 -12.23
N ASN A 152 -5.29 -3.90 -13.07
CA ASN A 152 -5.37 -3.68 -14.52
C ASN A 152 -6.21 -2.48 -14.95
N PHE A 153 -7.30 -2.18 -14.22
CA PHE A 153 -8.17 -1.05 -14.54
C PHE A 153 -7.45 0.31 -14.44
N ALA A 154 -6.45 0.42 -13.58
CA ALA A 154 -5.73 1.66 -13.38
C ALA A 154 -4.95 2.08 -14.61
N TYR A 155 -4.35 1.12 -15.29
CA TYR A 155 -3.65 1.37 -16.57
C TYR A 155 -4.63 1.80 -17.66
N SER A 156 -5.82 1.20 -17.71
CA SER A 156 -6.86 1.59 -18.64
C SER A 156 -7.37 3.02 -18.36
N SER A 157 -7.59 3.36 -17.09
CA SER A 157 -8.02 4.70 -16.68
C SER A 157 -6.98 5.76 -17.05
N TRP A 158 -5.71 5.48 -16.78
CA TRP A 158 -4.61 6.37 -17.16
C TRP A 158 -4.52 6.58 -18.69
N LEU A 159 -4.65 5.51 -19.49
CA LEU A 159 -4.64 5.61 -20.96
C LEU A 159 -5.78 6.47 -21.49
N VAL A 160 -6.98 6.30 -20.97
CA VAL A 160 -8.15 7.09 -21.38
C VAL A 160 -7.95 8.57 -21.03
N ASP A 161 -7.46 8.87 -19.85
CA ASP A 161 -7.26 10.24 -19.38
C ASP A 161 -6.12 10.94 -20.14
N SER A 162 -5.02 10.25 -20.39
CA SER A 162 -3.91 10.73 -21.21
C SER A 162 -4.32 11.04 -22.65
N HIS A 163 -5.26 10.26 -23.22
CA HIS A 163 -5.83 10.57 -24.55
C HIS A 163 -6.70 11.82 -24.53
N ARG A 164 -7.52 12.03 -23.50
CA ARG A 164 -8.34 13.23 -23.33
C ARG A 164 -7.49 14.49 -23.22
N GLN A 165 -6.37 14.44 -22.53
CA GLN A 165 -5.44 15.57 -22.42
C GLN A 165 -4.75 15.90 -23.74
N ARG A 166 -4.41 14.92 -24.58
CA ARG A 166 -3.81 15.14 -25.92
C ARG A 166 -4.78 15.75 -26.93
N THR A 167 -6.08 15.59 -26.73
CA THR A 167 -7.11 16.08 -27.68
C THR A 167 -7.65 17.47 -27.36
N GLY A 168 -7.02 18.23 -26.45
CA GLY A 168 -7.24 19.66 -26.32
C GLY A 168 -7.99 20.14 -25.08
N GLN A 169 -8.10 19.30 -24.01
CA GLN A 169 -8.48 19.76 -22.68
C GLN A 169 -7.26 19.70 -21.75
N SER A 170 -6.30 20.56 -22.00
CA SER A 170 -5.06 20.65 -21.24
C SER A 170 -5.32 21.21 -19.85
N ILE A 171 -5.05 20.42 -18.80
CA ILE A 171 -4.85 20.89 -17.41
C ILE A 171 -3.37 20.72 -17.02
N CYS A 172 -2.47 20.52 -17.96
CA CYS A 172 -1.04 20.58 -17.70
C CYS A 172 -0.49 21.96 -18.01
N PRO A 173 0.17 22.65 -17.06
CA PRO A 173 1.02 23.78 -17.42
C PRO A 173 2.16 23.25 -18.30
N ALA A 174 2.44 23.96 -19.38
CA ALA A 174 3.49 23.64 -20.33
C ALA A 174 4.87 23.66 -19.63
N SER A 175 5.27 22.54 -19.06
CA SER A 175 6.66 22.25 -18.72
C SER A 175 7.06 21.00 -19.46
N ASP A 176 8.22 21.07 -20.15
CA ASP A 176 8.75 20.10 -21.12
C ASP A 176 9.06 18.68 -20.59
N THR A 177 8.55 18.32 -19.43
CA THR A 177 8.80 17.04 -18.77
C THR A 177 7.69 15.98 -18.93
N CYS A 178 6.65 16.28 -19.70
CA CYS A 178 5.55 15.32 -19.99
C CYS A 178 5.90 14.30 -21.09
N GLY A 179 7.17 14.04 -21.35
CA GLY A 179 7.59 13.42 -22.61
C GLY A 179 8.23 12.06 -22.61
N THR A 180 8.66 11.48 -21.51
CA THR A 180 9.26 10.14 -21.57
C THR A 180 8.98 9.35 -20.31
N VAL A 181 8.11 8.36 -20.45
CA VAL A 181 7.99 7.25 -19.51
C VAL A 181 9.36 6.56 -19.45
N PRO A 182 10.02 6.49 -18.28
CA PRO A 182 11.30 5.82 -18.20
C PRO A 182 11.17 4.37 -18.68
N SER A 183 12.15 3.92 -19.47
CA SER A 183 12.15 2.60 -20.12
C SER A 183 12.28 1.42 -19.15
N ARG A 184 12.25 1.66 -17.85
CA ARG A 184 12.41 0.66 -16.79
C ARG A 184 11.16 0.53 -15.93
N TRP A 185 10.00 0.38 -16.57
CA TRP A 185 8.78 0.01 -15.87
C TRP A 185 8.83 -1.46 -15.49
N ILE A 186 9.14 -1.74 -14.23
CA ILE A 186 8.95 -3.09 -13.70
C ILE A 186 7.48 -3.21 -13.31
N LEU A 187 6.68 -3.66 -14.25
CA LEU A 187 5.31 -4.11 -14.01
C LEU A 187 5.40 -5.41 -13.19
N THR A 188 5.44 -5.30 -11.88
CA THR A 188 5.16 -6.46 -11.03
C THR A 188 3.68 -6.76 -11.16
N ARG A 189 3.34 -7.69 -12.04
CA ARG A 189 2.02 -8.31 -12.12
C ARG A 189 1.84 -9.16 -10.87
N TRP A 190 1.47 -8.54 -9.76
CA TRP A 190 1.14 -9.23 -8.52
C TRP A 190 -0.33 -9.65 -8.55
N MET A 191 -0.65 -10.60 -9.43
CA MET A 191 -1.76 -11.51 -9.26
C MET A 191 -1.20 -12.90 -9.37
N PRO A 192 -1.37 -13.77 -8.38
CA PRO A 192 -1.26 -15.19 -8.63
C PRO A 192 -2.31 -15.49 -9.70
N SER A 193 -1.88 -15.85 -10.92
CA SER A 193 -2.80 -16.50 -11.85
C SER A 193 -3.35 -17.70 -11.09
N PRO A 194 -4.65 -17.99 -11.15
CA PRO A 194 -5.19 -19.21 -10.60
C PRO A 194 -4.58 -20.37 -11.41
N ARG A 195 -3.40 -20.82 -11.00
CA ARG A 195 -2.92 -22.13 -11.45
C ARG A 195 -3.91 -23.11 -10.84
N ARG A 196 -4.73 -23.66 -11.69
CA ARG A 196 -5.53 -24.84 -11.41
C ARG A 196 -4.63 -25.83 -10.69
N ALA A 197 -4.90 -26.04 -9.39
CA ALA A 197 -4.38 -27.17 -8.69
C ALA A 197 -4.81 -28.40 -9.51
N ARG A 198 -3.88 -29.05 -10.19
CA ARG A 198 -4.14 -30.40 -10.70
C ARG A 198 -4.26 -31.25 -9.46
N VAL A 199 -5.48 -31.59 -9.13
CA VAL A 199 -5.77 -32.71 -8.24
C VAL A 199 -5.28 -33.94 -9.01
N SER A 200 -4.10 -34.42 -8.63
CA SER A 200 -3.67 -35.77 -9.02
C SER A 200 -4.50 -36.73 -8.19
N GLY A 201 -5.32 -37.51 -8.88
CA GLY A 201 -6.02 -38.64 -8.32
C GLY A 201 -5.06 -39.77 -7.88
#